data_b6fb5e74f43db3fb7d794fa648e36502
#
_entry.id   b6fb5e74f43db3fb7d794fa648e36502
#
_cell.length_a   1.000
_cell.length_b   1.000
_cell.length_c   1.000
_cell.angle_alpha   90.00
_cell.angle_beta   90.00
_cell.angle_gamma   90.00
#
_symmetry.space_group_name_H-M   'P 1'
#
loop_
_entity.id
_entity.type
_entity.pdbx_description
1 polymer ?
#
loop_
_entity_poly.entity_id
_entity_poly.type
_entity_poly.pdbx_seq_one_letter_code
_entity_poly.pdbx_strand_id
1 'polypeptide(L)'
;MKETILGNHLRKVPSIAVGCMRLSEKSKDEMNHFIHSALEQGAYFFDHADIYGGGMSETVFGEAFSGDPSLKREDIFLQSKCGIRQGFYDLSKDHILESVDGILKRLQTDYLDLLLLQPEKLLPHKTDHFFRSILLFHLISLLFSQYFYDQFHVLLFSPWL
;
A
#
# COMPACT_ATOMS: atom_id res chain seq x y z
N MET A 1 -18.66 -9.54 5.22
CA MET A 1 -17.49 -10.35 4.82
C MET A 1 -16.76 -10.87 6.05
N LYS A 2 -16.01 -12.00 5.98
CA LYS A 2 -15.18 -12.46 7.10
C LYS A 2 -14.00 -11.50 7.30
N GLU A 3 -13.68 -11.19 8.54
CA GLU A 3 -12.54 -10.34 8.90
C GLU A 3 -11.40 -11.13 9.51
N THR A 4 -10.20 -10.62 9.42
CA THR A 4 -8.98 -11.14 10.05
C THR A 4 -8.25 -10.00 10.75
N ILE A 5 -7.36 -10.35 11.66
CA ILE A 5 -6.48 -9.38 12.33
C ILE A 5 -5.16 -9.34 11.56
N LEU A 6 -4.79 -8.17 11.09
CA LEU A 6 -3.52 -7.95 10.42
C LEU A 6 -2.46 -7.58 11.47
N GLY A 7 -1.45 -8.46 11.66
CA GLY A 7 -0.39 -8.27 12.66
C GLY A 7 -0.85 -8.37 14.11
N ASN A 8 0.10 -8.18 15.06
CA ASN A 8 -0.13 -8.46 16.48
C ASN A 8 -0.99 -7.43 17.24
N HIS A 9 -1.20 -6.23 16.68
CA HIS A 9 -1.92 -5.13 17.34
C HIS A 9 -2.76 -4.31 16.36
N LEU A 10 -3.11 -4.89 15.21
CA LEU A 10 -3.65 -4.15 14.11
C LEU A 10 -5.16 -4.23 13.99
N ARG A 11 -5.65 -3.27 13.23
CA ARG A 11 -7.03 -3.13 12.80
C ARG A 11 -7.54 -4.44 12.19
N LYS A 12 -8.77 -4.81 12.48
CA LYS A 12 -9.48 -5.83 11.74
C LYS A 12 -9.66 -5.37 10.30
N VAL A 13 -9.39 -6.26 9.37
CA VAL A 13 -9.54 -6.02 7.93
C VAL A 13 -10.31 -7.16 7.29
N PRO A 14 -10.96 -6.95 6.13
CA PRO A 14 -11.53 -8.05 5.36
C PRO A 14 -10.47 -9.10 5.04
N SER A 15 -10.85 -10.37 5.07
CA SER A 15 -9.95 -11.47 4.69
C SER A 15 -9.61 -11.48 3.19
N ILE A 16 -10.23 -10.62 2.41
CA ILE A 16 -9.98 -10.42 0.98
C ILE A 16 -9.62 -8.96 0.75
N ALA A 17 -8.44 -8.73 0.16
CA ALA A 17 -8.04 -7.44 -0.35
C ALA A 17 -8.47 -7.28 -1.81
N VAL A 18 -8.94 -6.11 -2.16
CA VAL A 18 -9.33 -5.72 -3.53
C VAL A 18 -8.10 -5.24 -4.27
N GLY A 19 -7.57 -6.05 -5.20
CA GLY A 19 -6.40 -5.70 -5.99
C GLY A 19 -6.71 -4.63 -7.05
N CYS A 20 -5.96 -3.53 -7.01
CA CYS A 20 -6.17 -2.35 -7.84
C CYS A 20 -5.25 -2.25 -9.07
N MET A 21 -4.58 -3.35 -9.46
CA MET A 21 -3.55 -3.34 -10.51
C MET A 21 -4.08 -2.96 -11.91
N ARG A 22 -5.33 -3.31 -12.24
CA ARG A 22 -5.91 -3.14 -13.59
C ARG A 22 -6.99 -2.06 -13.64
N LEU A 23 -6.79 -0.97 -12.92
CA LEU A 23 -7.79 0.10 -12.81
C LEU A 23 -7.44 1.36 -13.61
N SER A 24 -6.24 1.44 -14.18
CA SER A 24 -5.69 2.64 -14.84
C SER A 24 -6.51 3.16 -16.03
N GLU A 25 -7.31 2.30 -16.66
CA GLU A 25 -8.11 2.66 -17.84
C GLU A 25 -9.60 2.96 -17.50
N LYS A 26 -9.97 2.86 -16.23
CA LYS A 26 -11.36 3.13 -15.82
C LYS A 26 -11.66 4.61 -15.85
N SER A 27 -12.86 4.94 -16.32
CA SER A 27 -13.43 6.27 -16.12
C SER A 27 -13.73 6.53 -14.64
N LYS A 28 -13.90 7.79 -14.27
CA LYS A 28 -14.26 8.19 -12.90
C LYS A 28 -15.54 7.50 -12.42
N ASP A 29 -16.55 7.42 -13.27
CA ASP A 29 -17.86 6.82 -12.94
C ASP A 29 -17.74 5.31 -12.73
N GLU A 30 -16.96 4.61 -13.58
CA GLU A 30 -16.70 3.19 -13.42
C GLU A 30 -15.90 2.90 -12.15
N MET A 31 -14.95 3.78 -11.80
CA MET A 31 -14.17 3.64 -10.58
C MET A 31 -15.02 3.89 -9.35
N ASN A 32 -15.87 4.89 -9.37
CA ASN A 32 -16.81 5.17 -8.29
C ASN A 32 -17.75 3.97 -8.07
N HIS A 33 -18.36 3.46 -9.14
CA HIS A 33 -19.19 2.25 -9.07
C HIS A 33 -18.41 1.04 -8.52
N PHE A 34 -17.15 0.85 -8.92
CA PHE A 34 -16.30 -0.22 -8.42
C PHE A 34 -16.06 -0.10 -6.91
N ILE A 35 -15.75 1.11 -6.42
CA ILE A 35 -15.52 1.36 -4.99
C ILE A 35 -16.79 1.06 -4.19
N HIS A 36 -17.94 1.61 -4.59
CA HIS A 36 -19.22 1.37 -3.92
C HIS A 36 -19.59 -0.12 -3.90
N SER A 37 -19.45 -0.81 -5.03
CA SER A 37 -19.72 -2.25 -5.11
C SER A 37 -18.83 -3.08 -4.18
N ALA A 38 -17.58 -2.69 -4.00
CA ALA A 38 -16.68 -3.34 -3.06
C ALA A 38 -17.12 -3.11 -1.61
N LEU A 39 -17.43 -1.87 -1.26
CA LEU A 39 -17.87 -1.48 0.09
C LEU A 39 -19.18 -2.14 0.48
N GLU A 40 -20.18 -2.19 -0.42
CA GLU A 40 -21.46 -2.89 -0.19
C GLU A 40 -21.28 -4.36 0.13
N GLN A 41 -20.23 -5.00 -0.39
CA GLN A 41 -19.88 -6.38 -0.09
C GLN A 41 -19.01 -6.53 1.16
N GLY A 42 -18.66 -5.42 1.82
CA GLY A 42 -17.77 -5.38 2.98
C GLY A 42 -16.29 -5.56 2.63
N ALA A 43 -15.91 -5.36 1.36
CA ALA A 43 -14.54 -5.43 0.88
C ALA A 43 -13.91 -4.03 0.89
N TYR A 44 -13.57 -3.53 2.07
CA TYR A 44 -13.03 -2.18 2.26
C TYR A 44 -11.49 -2.13 2.30
N PHE A 45 -10.78 -3.21 2.00
CA PHE A 45 -9.32 -3.27 1.91
C PHE A 45 -8.88 -3.16 0.44
N PHE A 46 -8.29 -2.03 0.05
CA PHE A 46 -7.81 -1.76 -1.31
C PHE A 46 -6.28 -1.87 -1.37
N ASP A 47 -5.79 -2.68 -2.32
CA ASP A 47 -4.36 -2.99 -2.49
C ASP A 47 -3.80 -2.36 -3.77
N HIS A 48 -3.08 -1.27 -3.61
CA HIS A 48 -2.41 -0.51 -4.66
C HIS A 48 -0.90 -0.82 -4.74
N ALA A 49 -0.24 -0.25 -5.73
CA ALA A 49 1.22 -0.09 -5.83
C ALA A 49 1.55 1.11 -6.73
N ASP A 50 2.64 1.80 -6.44
CA ASP A 50 3.10 2.98 -7.18
C ASP A 50 3.36 2.73 -8.67
N ILE A 51 3.69 1.48 -9.04
CA ILE A 51 3.94 1.06 -10.40
C ILE A 51 2.68 0.65 -11.19
N TYR A 52 1.51 0.50 -10.55
CA TYR A 52 0.31 0.03 -11.24
C TYR A 52 -0.18 1.05 -12.28
N GLY A 53 -0.07 0.68 -13.58
CA GLY A 53 -0.35 1.60 -14.67
C GLY A 53 0.55 2.85 -14.67
N GLY A 54 1.78 2.73 -14.14
CA GLY A 54 2.67 3.89 -13.98
C GLY A 54 2.14 4.95 -13.00
N GLY A 55 1.39 4.52 -11.97
CA GLY A 55 0.74 5.38 -10.99
C GLY A 55 -0.71 5.77 -11.36
N MET A 56 -1.15 5.50 -12.58
CA MET A 56 -2.50 5.88 -13.03
C MET A 56 -3.60 5.16 -12.25
N SER A 57 -3.39 3.91 -11.81
CA SER A 57 -4.38 3.20 -11.00
C SER A 57 -4.65 3.89 -9.67
N GLU A 58 -3.62 4.46 -9.03
CA GLU A 58 -3.78 5.26 -7.82
C GLU A 58 -4.45 6.61 -8.13
N THR A 59 -4.08 7.26 -9.23
CA THR A 59 -4.66 8.55 -9.64
C THR A 59 -6.16 8.44 -9.89
N VAL A 60 -6.60 7.49 -10.70
CA VAL A 60 -8.02 7.30 -11.02
C VAL A 60 -8.83 6.92 -9.78
N PHE A 61 -8.26 6.07 -8.91
CA PHE A 61 -8.89 5.72 -7.63
C PHE A 61 -9.03 6.96 -6.73
N GLY A 62 -7.96 7.72 -6.54
CA GLY A 62 -7.95 8.92 -5.70
C GLY A 62 -8.93 9.98 -6.17
N GLU A 63 -9.00 10.25 -7.48
CA GLU A 63 -9.94 11.20 -8.06
C GLU A 63 -11.42 10.78 -7.91
N ALA A 64 -11.70 9.48 -8.02
CA ALA A 64 -13.05 8.98 -7.82
C ALA A 64 -13.44 9.02 -6.35
N PHE A 65 -12.55 8.54 -5.47
CA PHE A 65 -12.77 8.45 -4.03
C PHE A 65 -12.94 9.85 -3.40
N SER A 66 -12.01 10.77 -3.63
CA SER A 66 -12.06 12.13 -3.08
C SER A 66 -13.18 12.99 -3.67
N GLY A 67 -13.59 12.68 -4.88
CA GLY A 67 -14.68 13.37 -5.57
C GLY A 67 -16.09 12.94 -5.16
N ASP A 68 -16.22 11.94 -4.29
CA ASP A 68 -17.50 11.44 -3.80
C ASP A 68 -17.67 11.76 -2.30
N PRO A 69 -18.53 12.71 -1.93
CA PRO A 69 -18.71 13.11 -0.53
C PRO A 69 -19.38 12.03 0.35
N SER A 70 -19.90 10.97 -0.24
CA SER A 70 -20.47 9.83 0.51
C SER A 70 -19.41 8.86 0.99
N LEU A 71 -18.20 8.91 0.42
CA LEU A 71 -17.06 8.06 0.78
C LEU A 71 -16.19 8.76 1.83
N LYS A 72 -15.84 8.05 2.89
CA LYS A 72 -14.99 8.56 3.96
C LYS A 72 -13.69 7.76 4.04
N ARG A 73 -12.58 8.48 4.22
CA ARG A 73 -11.24 7.86 4.27
C ARG A 73 -11.11 6.82 5.39
N GLU A 74 -11.76 7.05 6.52
CA GLU A 74 -11.79 6.15 7.68
C GLU A 74 -12.56 4.85 7.45
N ASP A 75 -13.42 4.78 6.41
CA ASP A 75 -14.23 3.60 6.10
C ASP A 75 -13.47 2.58 5.24
N ILE A 76 -12.28 2.94 4.75
CA ILE A 76 -11.45 2.05 3.95
C ILE A 76 -10.11 1.75 4.63
N PHE A 77 -9.53 0.62 4.25
CA PHE A 77 -8.14 0.26 4.55
C PHE A 77 -7.35 0.35 3.24
N LEU A 78 -6.42 1.29 3.21
CA LEU A 78 -5.68 1.65 2.01
C LEU A 78 -4.23 1.22 2.13
N GLN A 79 -3.84 0.24 1.31
CA GLN A 79 -2.47 -0.25 1.19
C GLN A 79 -1.87 0.17 -0.14
N SER A 80 -0.59 0.55 -0.13
CA SER A 80 0.19 0.65 -1.34
C SER A 80 1.59 0.05 -1.16
N LYS A 81 2.36 0.02 -2.24
CA LYS A 81 3.68 -0.62 -2.29
C LYS A 81 4.63 0.27 -3.07
N CYS A 82 5.93 0.22 -2.70
CA CYS A 82 7.01 0.84 -3.47
C CYS A 82 8.28 -0.01 -3.43
N GLY A 83 9.30 0.40 -4.17
CA GLY A 83 10.61 -0.26 -4.21
C GLY A 83 10.95 -0.92 -5.54
N ILE A 84 9.98 -1.05 -6.47
CA ILE A 84 10.24 -1.53 -7.82
C ILE A 84 10.44 -0.34 -8.75
N ARG A 85 11.60 -0.28 -9.41
CA ARG A 85 11.89 0.69 -10.47
C ARG A 85 12.05 -0.02 -11.81
N GLN A 86 12.16 0.75 -12.88
CA GLN A 86 12.36 0.18 -14.21
C GLN A 86 13.70 -0.55 -14.30
N GLY A 87 13.64 -1.88 -14.20
CA GLY A 87 14.79 -2.77 -14.32
C GLY A 87 15.59 -3.04 -13.03
N PHE A 88 15.25 -2.46 -11.92
CA PHE A 88 15.93 -2.70 -10.63
C PHE A 88 15.01 -2.41 -9.42
N TYR A 89 15.48 -2.77 -8.22
CA TYR A 89 14.80 -2.49 -6.96
C TYR A 89 15.56 -1.41 -6.19
N ASP A 90 14.84 -0.47 -5.60
CA ASP A 90 15.42 0.62 -4.84
C ASP A 90 14.67 0.79 -3.51
N LEU A 91 15.32 0.44 -2.43
CA LEU A 91 14.85 0.61 -1.06
C LEU A 91 15.65 1.67 -0.31
N SER A 92 16.30 2.59 -1.03
CA SER A 92 16.95 3.75 -0.42
C SER A 92 15.92 4.62 0.29
N LYS A 93 16.37 5.29 1.35
CA LYS A 93 15.52 6.22 2.10
C LYS A 93 14.88 7.27 1.21
N ASP A 94 15.66 7.88 0.34
CA ASP A 94 15.20 8.97 -0.52
C ASP A 94 14.12 8.49 -1.49
N HIS A 95 14.32 7.30 -2.10
CA HIS A 95 13.31 6.72 -2.98
C HIS A 95 12.01 6.35 -2.23
N ILE A 96 12.12 5.77 -1.03
CA ILE A 96 10.93 5.42 -0.24
C ILE A 96 10.12 6.68 0.10
N LEU A 97 10.78 7.76 0.54
CA LEU A 97 10.11 9.02 0.86
C LEU A 97 9.44 9.64 -0.37
N GLU A 98 10.17 9.73 -1.50
CA GLU A 98 9.63 10.22 -2.77
C GLU A 98 8.42 9.38 -3.24
N SER A 99 8.51 8.06 -3.11
CA SER A 99 7.42 7.16 -3.49
C SER A 99 6.19 7.38 -2.61
N VAL A 100 6.36 7.51 -1.29
CA VAL A 100 5.24 7.77 -0.36
C VAL A 100 4.56 9.09 -0.69
N ASP A 101 5.31 10.16 -0.87
CA ASP A 101 4.77 11.48 -1.26
C ASP A 101 3.98 11.38 -2.57
N GLY A 102 4.53 10.66 -3.55
CA GLY A 102 3.87 10.41 -4.83
C GLY A 102 2.57 9.60 -4.69
N ILE A 103 2.58 8.54 -3.90
CA ILE A 103 1.41 7.68 -3.61
C ILE A 103 0.30 8.51 -2.95
N LEU A 104 0.62 9.24 -1.87
CA LEU A 104 -0.35 10.07 -1.15
C LEU A 104 -0.98 11.12 -2.06
N LYS A 105 -0.17 11.77 -2.88
CA LYS A 105 -0.64 12.75 -3.86
C LYS A 105 -1.59 12.13 -4.89
N ARG A 106 -1.27 10.95 -5.45
CA ARG A 106 -2.11 10.28 -6.45
C ARG A 106 -3.40 9.75 -5.85
N LEU A 107 -3.34 9.16 -4.65
CA LEU A 107 -4.51 8.67 -3.91
C LEU A 107 -5.34 9.78 -3.25
N GLN A 108 -4.85 11.04 -3.27
CA GLN A 108 -5.50 12.21 -2.68
C GLN A 108 -5.86 11.99 -1.20
N THR A 109 -4.91 11.48 -0.42
CA THR A 109 -5.06 11.17 1.01
C THR A 109 -3.83 11.59 1.80
N ASP A 110 -4.00 11.84 3.09
CA ASP A 110 -2.92 12.27 3.99
C ASP A 110 -2.17 11.07 4.61
N TYR A 111 -2.73 9.87 4.52
CA TYR A 111 -2.11 8.67 5.11
C TYR A 111 -2.44 7.39 4.36
N LEU A 112 -1.57 6.39 4.52
CA LEU A 112 -1.82 4.98 4.20
C LEU A 112 -2.02 4.18 5.49
N ASP A 113 -2.89 3.17 5.45
CA ASP A 113 -3.01 2.21 6.55
C ASP A 113 -1.84 1.21 6.54
N LEU A 114 -1.26 0.94 5.36
CA LEU A 114 -0.15 0.02 5.20
C LEU A 114 0.71 0.38 3.97
N LEU A 115 2.03 0.40 4.15
CA LEU A 115 3.00 0.47 3.05
C LEU A 115 3.82 -0.82 3.01
N LEU A 116 3.87 -1.47 1.85
CA LEU A 116 4.73 -2.62 1.62
C LEU A 116 5.98 -2.20 0.83
N LEU A 117 7.14 -2.57 1.33
CA LEU A 117 8.39 -2.46 0.59
C LEU A 117 8.60 -3.73 -0.23
N GLN A 118 8.80 -3.59 -1.54
CA GLN A 118 9.02 -4.70 -2.46
C GLN A 118 10.51 -4.86 -2.73
N PRO A 119 11.20 -5.77 -2.02
CA PRO A 119 12.59 -6.07 -2.30
C PRO A 119 12.71 -6.92 -3.57
N GLU A 120 13.92 -6.97 -4.12
CA GLU A 120 14.28 -7.95 -5.15
C GLU A 120 13.84 -9.35 -4.71
N LYS A 121 13.24 -10.13 -5.63
CA LYS A 121 12.90 -11.53 -5.35
C LYS A 121 14.12 -12.21 -4.76
N LEU A 122 14.04 -12.57 -3.51
CA LEU A 122 14.94 -13.55 -2.91
C LEU A 122 14.69 -14.88 -3.64
N LEU A 123 15.45 -15.12 -4.73
CA LEU A 123 15.53 -16.45 -5.31
C LEU A 123 15.95 -17.41 -4.20
N PRO A 124 15.36 -18.61 -4.10
CA PRO A 124 15.67 -19.57 -3.06
C PRO A 124 17.06 -20.15 -3.27
N HIS A 125 18.11 -19.39 -3.05
CA HIS A 125 19.47 -19.85 -3.06
C HIS A 125 20.27 -19.30 -1.87
N LYS A 126 20.41 -20.18 -0.86
CA LYS A 126 21.33 -20.14 0.27
C LYS A 126 21.03 -19.15 1.40
N THR A 127 20.88 -19.72 2.53
CA THR A 127 20.76 -19.37 3.95
C THR A 127 21.27 -18.00 4.47
N ASP A 128 22.04 -17.23 3.72
CA ASP A 128 22.61 -15.96 4.21
C ASP A 128 21.73 -14.72 3.98
N HIS A 129 20.72 -14.80 3.11
CA HIS A 129 19.87 -13.66 2.76
C HIS A 129 18.72 -13.41 3.76
N PHE A 130 18.27 -14.45 4.46
CA PHE A 130 17.21 -14.33 5.46
C PHE A 130 17.61 -13.39 6.62
N PHE A 131 18.82 -13.53 7.13
CA PHE A 131 19.35 -12.66 8.19
C PHE A 131 19.62 -11.23 7.70
N ARG A 132 20.02 -11.03 6.44
CA ARG A 132 20.23 -9.69 5.87
C ARG A 132 18.90 -8.95 5.68
N SER A 133 17.84 -9.63 5.28
CA SER A 133 16.50 -9.02 5.13
C SER A 133 15.91 -8.61 6.49
N ILE A 134 16.10 -9.43 7.53
CA ILE A 134 15.69 -9.08 8.90
C ILE A 134 16.53 -7.91 9.43
N LEU A 135 17.83 -7.89 9.17
CA LEU A 135 18.71 -6.81 9.61
C LEU A 135 18.39 -5.50 8.89
N LEU A 136 18.13 -5.53 7.57
CA LEU A 136 17.71 -4.38 6.79
C LEU A 136 16.35 -3.86 7.26
N PHE A 137 15.41 -4.75 7.55
CA PHE A 137 14.11 -4.43 8.11
C PHE A 137 14.24 -3.76 9.49
N HIS A 138 15.12 -4.25 10.35
CA HIS A 138 15.38 -3.65 11.67
C HIS A 138 16.10 -2.29 11.55
N LEU A 139 17.02 -2.14 10.60
CA LEU A 139 17.70 -0.87 10.32
C LEU A 139 16.74 0.17 9.74
N ILE A 140 15.88 -0.22 8.82
CA ILE A 140 14.84 0.64 8.24
C ILE A 140 13.85 1.04 9.34
N SER A 141 13.38 0.11 10.17
CA SER A 141 12.53 0.39 11.32
C SER A 141 13.19 1.37 12.31
N LEU A 142 14.47 1.21 12.61
CA LEU A 142 15.22 2.11 13.50
C LEU A 142 15.50 3.49 12.88
N LEU A 143 15.78 3.56 11.57
CA LEU A 143 16.03 4.83 10.87
C LEU A 143 14.78 5.65 10.64
N PHE A 144 13.62 4.99 10.56
CA PHE A 144 12.34 5.63 10.26
C PHE A 144 11.39 5.70 11.46
N SER A 145 11.69 5.03 12.60
CA SER A 145 10.76 4.92 13.72
C SER A 145 10.32 6.28 14.27
N GLN A 146 11.19 7.29 14.26
CA GLN A 146 10.86 8.61 14.80
C GLN A 146 10.14 9.50 13.79
N TYR A 147 10.43 9.37 12.49
CA TYR A 147 9.81 10.20 11.45
C TYR A 147 8.47 9.63 10.97
N PHE A 148 8.32 8.31 10.93
CA PHE A 148 7.09 7.64 10.49
C PHE A 148 6.07 7.44 11.62
N TYR A 149 6.51 7.37 12.88
CA TYR A 149 5.60 7.18 14.00
C TYR A 149 4.76 8.43 14.32
N ASP A 150 5.30 9.62 14.04
CA ASP A 150 4.64 10.90 14.31
C ASP A 150 3.75 11.41 13.16
N GLN A 151 3.97 10.93 11.93
CA GLN A 151 3.19 11.35 10.76
C GLN A 151 2.44 10.23 10.04
N PHE A 152 2.81 8.97 10.24
CA PHE A 152 2.22 7.84 9.51
C PHE A 152 2.03 6.66 10.47
N HIS A 153 0.81 6.18 10.63
CA HIS A 153 0.56 4.85 11.20
C HIS A 153 0.98 3.77 10.19
N VAL A 154 2.25 3.80 9.79
CA VAL A 154 2.79 2.88 8.77
C VAL A 154 3.29 1.62 9.44
N LEU A 155 2.72 0.51 9.07
CA LEU A 155 3.22 -0.81 9.41
C LEU A 155 3.93 -1.42 8.20
N LEU A 156 5.22 -1.68 8.39
CA LEU A 156 6.04 -2.35 7.39
C LEU A 156 5.89 -3.86 7.56
N PHE A 157 5.33 -4.54 6.57
CA PHE A 157 5.23 -6.00 6.55
C PHE A 157 6.12 -6.59 5.46
N SER A 158 6.90 -7.62 5.84
CA SER A 158 7.51 -8.54 4.89
C SER A 158 6.46 -9.59 4.49
N PRO A 159 6.38 -10.04 3.23
CA PRO A 159 5.39 -11.00 2.77
C PRO A 159 5.59 -12.44 3.28
N TRP A 160 6.43 -12.66 4.31
CA TRP A 160 6.73 -13.98 4.87
C TRP A 160 6.56 -13.98 6.39
N LEU A 161 5.37 -14.20 6.82
CA LEU A 161 4.97 -14.91 8.03
C LEU A 161 3.74 -15.74 7.74
#